data_0afbcb7b8f0ebe6c383ef98ba779c386
#
_entry.id   0afbcb7b8f0ebe6c383ef98ba779c386
#
_cell.length_a   1.000
_cell.length_b   1.000
_cell.length_c   1.000
_cell.angle_alpha   90.00
_cell.angle_beta   90.00
_cell.angle_gamma   90.00
#
_symmetry.space_group_name_H-M   'P 1'
#
loop_
_entity.id
_entity.type
_entity.pdbx_description
1 polymer ?
#
loop_
_entity_poly.entity_id
_entity_poly.type
_entity_poly.pdbx_seq_one_letter_code
_entity_poly.pdbx_strand_id
1 'polypeptide(L)'
;INGMQVEFKFEDDEHDAEKSVNAYNSLKDWGMQVLAGPVTTTPTLAVAAESVNDNMFVLTPSASAQTVIETGDNVFQICFTDPNQGVASADYIAENALATKIGVIYDSSDAYSSGIYAKFKTEAETKGLEIVTAEAFTSDNKSDLSTQVAKCQEAGAELVFLPIYYTEASQI
;
A
#
# COMPACT_ATOMS: atom_id res chain seq x y z
N ILE A 1 -5.74 30.72 3.28
CA ILE A 1 -5.34 30.66 1.87
C ILE A 1 -6.08 31.77 1.14
N ASN A 2 -5.35 32.68 0.49
CA ASN A 2 -5.94 33.83 -0.24
C ASN A 2 -6.96 34.65 0.58
N GLY A 3 -6.71 34.84 1.89
CA GLY A 3 -7.59 35.54 2.81
C GLY A 3 -8.74 34.72 3.40
N MET A 4 -8.90 33.47 2.98
CA MET A 4 -9.83 32.53 3.60
C MET A 4 -9.19 31.82 4.80
N GLN A 5 -9.92 31.73 5.89
CA GLN A 5 -9.53 30.92 7.05
C GLN A 5 -9.77 29.44 6.73
N VAL A 6 -8.83 28.59 7.11
CA VAL A 6 -8.94 27.14 6.96
C VAL A 6 -8.96 26.53 8.36
N GLU A 7 -9.94 25.69 8.63
CA GLU A 7 -10.04 24.90 9.84
C GLU A 7 -9.71 23.43 9.53
N PHE A 8 -9.09 22.75 10.50
CA PHE A 8 -8.72 21.35 10.38
C PHE A 8 -9.39 20.54 11.49
N LYS A 9 -9.91 19.37 11.11
CA LYS A 9 -10.32 18.33 12.04
C LYS A 9 -9.67 17.02 11.61
N PHE A 10 -9.23 16.22 12.59
CA PHE A 10 -8.54 14.96 12.39
C PHE A 10 -9.34 13.83 13.04
N GLU A 11 -9.37 12.69 12.37
CA GLU A 11 -9.89 11.42 12.87
C GLU A 11 -8.85 10.33 12.57
N ASP A 12 -8.74 9.34 13.43
CA ASP A 12 -7.83 8.21 13.27
C ASP A 12 -8.61 7.00 12.77
N ASP A 13 -8.25 6.47 11.61
CA ASP A 13 -8.87 5.28 11.01
C ASP A 13 -8.24 3.97 11.47
N GLU A 14 -7.15 4.02 12.22
CA GLU A 14 -6.41 2.86 12.73
C GLU A 14 -6.08 1.82 11.63
N HIS A 15 -5.95 2.26 10.38
CA HIS A 15 -5.74 1.40 9.21
C HIS A 15 -6.88 0.36 9.01
N ASP A 16 -8.10 0.72 9.35
CA ASP A 16 -9.29 -0.13 9.26
C ASP A 16 -10.33 0.48 8.33
N ALA A 17 -10.88 -0.34 7.40
CA ALA A 17 -11.81 0.13 6.39
C ALA A 17 -13.13 0.66 6.97
N GLU A 18 -13.69 -0.02 7.98
CA GLU A 18 -14.95 0.37 8.61
C GLU A 18 -14.76 1.64 9.45
N LYS A 19 -13.67 1.70 10.23
CA LYS A 19 -13.34 2.89 11.02
C LYS A 19 -13.09 4.11 10.12
N SER A 20 -12.46 3.92 8.96
CA SER A 20 -12.23 5.02 8.03
C SER A 20 -13.52 5.59 7.45
N VAL A 21 -14.51 4.76 7.13
CA VAL A 21 -15.83 5.21 6.69
C VAL A 21 -16.56 5.94 7.84
N ASN A 22 -16.45 5.44 9.07
CA ASN A 22 -17.04 6.12 10.23
C ASN A 22 -16.38 7.48 10.49
N ALA A 23 -15.05 7.55 10.39
CA ALA A 23 -14.28 8.79 10.49
C ALA A 23 -14.67 9.80 9.38
N TYR A 24 -14.80 9.33 8.13
CA TYR A 24 -15.27 10.13 7.01
C TYR A 24 -16.65 10.73 7.28
N ASN A 25 -17.61 9.93 7.75
CA ASN A 25 -18.95 10.41 8.08
C ASN A 25 -18.93 11.43 9.23
N SER A 26 -18.13 11.20 10.28
CA SER A 26 -17.93 12.16 11.38
C SER A 26 -17.38 13.50 10.88
N LEU A 27 -16.45 13.48 9.93
CA LEU A 27 -15.91 14.69 9.32
C LEU A 27 -16.93 15.40 8.43
N LYS A 28 -17.77 14.65 7.69
CA LYS A 28 -18.89 15.23 6.93
C LYS A 28 -19.89 15.94 7.84
N ASP A 29 -20.29 15.32 8.95
CA ASP A 29 -21.22 15.89 9.92
C ASP A 29 -20.66 17.16 10.57
N TRP A 30 -19.34 17.26 10.71
CA TRP A 30 -18.67 18.48 11.15
C TRP A 30 -18.71 19.60 10.09
N GLY A 31 -18.92 19.28 8.82
CA GLY A 31 -18.98 20.22 7.70
C GLY A 31 -17.72 20.24 6.83
N MET A 32 -16.99 19.14 6.76
CA MET A 32 -15.83 18.98 5.87
C MET A 32 -16.17 19.32 4.43
N GLN A 33 -15.29 20.08 3.76
CA GLN A 33 -15.42 20.45 2.35
C GLN A 33 -14.37 19.80 1.45
N VAL A 34 -13.23 19.39 2.04
CA VAL A 34 -12.12 18.73 1.36
C VAL A 34 -11.55 17.69 2.31
N LEU A 35 -11.33 16.48 1.82
CA LEU A 35 -10.65 15.42 2.57
C LEU A 35 -9.18 15.34 2.14
N ALA A 36 -8.26 15.50 3.10
CA ALA A 36 -6.85 15.19 2.95
C ALA A 36 -6.55 13.87 3.69
N GLY A 37 -6.58 12.78 2.96
CA GLY A 37 -6.53 11.40 3.49
C GLY A 37 -7.52 10.48 2.77
N PRO A 38 -7.76 9.26 3.25
CA PRO A 38 -6.95 8.51 4.22
C PRO A 38 -5.51 8.28 3.75
N VAL A 39 -4.66 7.72 4.62
CA VAL A 39 -3.21 7.60 4.36
C VAL A 39 -2.87 6.29 3.66
N THR A 40 -3.49 5.19 4.04
CA THR A 40 -3.18 3.84 3.54
C THR A 40 -4.24 3.35 2.55
N THR A 41 -3.88 2.37 1.71
CA THR A 41 -4.70 1.96 0.56
C THR A 41 -6.08 1.43 0.94
N THR A 42 -6.18 0.46 1.85
CA THR A 42 -7.47 -0.17 2.19
C THR A 42 -8.48 0.82 2.78
N PRO A 43 -8.14 1.66 3.77
CA PRO A 43 -9.00 2.76 4.22
C PRO A 43 -9.39 3.74 3.11
N THR A 44 -8.43 4.10 2.25
CA THR A 44 -8.70 5.05 1.16
C THR A 44 -9.68 4.50 0.15
N LEU A 45 -9.59 3.22 -0.22
CA LEU A 45 -10.55 2.60 -1.14
C LEU A 45 -11.96 2.58 -0.57
N ALA A 46 -12.11 2.29 0.74
CA ALA A 46 -13.41 2.31 1.40
C ALA A 46 -14.04 3.71 1.40
N VAL A 47 -13.26 4.73 1.77
CA VAL A 47 -13.71 6.13 1.78
C VAL A 47 -13.95 6.66 0.37
N ALA A 48 -13.09 6.30 -0.60
CA ALA A 48 -13.25 6.72 -1.99
C ALA A 48 -14.59 6.27 -2.57
N ALA A 49 -15.00 5.01 -2.29
CA ALA A 49 -16.31 4.51 -2.73
C ALA A 49 -17.48 5.32 -2.18
N GLU A 50 -17.43 5.75 -0.91
CA GLU A 50 -18.44 6.62 -0.31
C GLU A 50 -18.39 8.05 -0.88
N SER A 51 -17.17 8.58 -1.08
CA SER A 51 -16.96 9.95 -1.53
C SER A 51 -17.48 10.26 -2.91
N VAL A 52 -17.58 9.24 -3.79
CA VAL A 52 -18.17 9.38 -5.14
C VAL A 52 -19.64 9.80 -5.03
N ASN A 53 -20.41 9.20 -4.12
CA ASN A 53 -21.81 9.53 -3.92
C ASN A 53 -22.00 10.96 -3.40
N ASP A 54 -21.05 11.45 -2.62
CA ASP A 54 -21.07 12.79 -2.02
C ASP A 54 -20.40 13.85 -2.92
N ASN A 55 -19.76 13.44 -4.00
CA ASN A 55 -18.89 14.29 -4.82
C ASN A 55 -17.85 15.04 -3.98
N MET A 56 -17.32 14.41 -2.93
CA MET A 56 -16.35 14.98 -2.02
C MET A 56 -14.95 14.92 -2.64
N PHE A 57 -14.25 16.05 -2.68
CA PHE A 57 -12.85 16.04 -3.11
C PHE A 57 -11.98 15.28 -2.10
N VAL A 58 -11.29 14.26 -2.57
CA VAL A 58 -10.39 13.40 -1.78
C VAL A 58 -8.98 13.49 -2.34
N LEU A 59 -8.02 13.82 -1.49
CA LEU A 59 -6.61 13.81 -1.81
C LEU A 59 -5.85 12.93 -0.83
N THR A 60 -5.47 11.73 -1.24
CA THR A 60 -4.61 10.89 -0.41
C THR A 60 -3.13 11.26 -0.56
N PRO A 61 -2.40 11.37 0.56
CA PRO A 61 -0.96 11.67 0.50
C PRO A 61 -0.11 10.43 0.19
N SER A 62 -0.60 9.22 0.45
CA SER A 62 0.23 8.01 0.46
C SER A 62 -0.43 6.73 -0.03
N ALA A 63 -1.76 6.64 -0.10
CA ALA A 63 -2.40 5.46 -0.64
C ALA A 63 -2.05 5.30 -2.13
N SER A 64 -1.24 4.28 -2.44
CA SER A 64 -0.49 4.18 -3.70
C SER A 64 -1.04 3.16 -4.69
N ALA A 65 -2.07 2.38 -4.32
CA ALA A 65 -2.69 1.46 -5.25
C ALA A 65 -3.32 2.22 -6.43
N GLN A 66 -3.11 1.71 -7.64
CA GLN A 66 -3.66 2.28 -8.86
C GLN A 66 -5.20 2.40 -8.81
N THR A 67 -5.86 1.43 -8.17
CA THR A 67 -7.31 1.38 -8.01
C THR A 67 -7.90 2.54 -7.22
N VAL A 68 -7.09 3.25 -6.41
CA VAL A 68 -7.54 4.42 -5.65
C VAL A 68 -8.07 5.51 -6.58
N ILE A 69 -7.29 5.88 -7.61
CA ILE A 69 -7.68 6.92 -8.57
C ILE A 69 -8.63 6.43 -9.65
N GLU A 70 -8.88 5.14 -9.73
CA GLU A 70 -9.87 4.55 -10.65
C GLU A 70 -11.27 4.52 -10.03
N THR A 71 -11.41 4.83 -8.74
CA THR A 71 -12.70 4.80 -8.03
C THR A 71 -13.63 5.91 -8.49
N GLY A 72 -13.11 7.11 -8.75
CA GLY A 72 -13.89 8.27 -9.21
C GLY A 72 -13.04 9.46 -9.59
N ASP A 73 -13.64 10.40 -10.31
CA ASP A 73 -12.98 11.63 -10.80
C ASP A 73 -12.78 12.70 -9.71
N ASN A 74 -13.29 12.45 -8.51
CA ASN A 74 -13.16 13.27 -7.31
C ASN A 74 -12.02 12.79 -6.40
N VAL A 75 -11.31 11.70 -6.76
CA VAL A 75 -10.26 11.08 -5.94
C VAL A 75 -8.89 11.25 -6.58
N PHE A 76 -7.97 11.82 -5.84
CA PHE A 76 -6.61 12.14 -6.29
C PHE A 76 -5.55 11.56 -5.34
N GLN A 77 -4.40 11.18 -5.88
CA GLN A 77 -3.22 10.80 -5.10
C GLN A 77 -2.02 11.62 -5.53
N ILE A 78 -1.15 11.98 -4.57
CA ILE A 78 0.09 12.74 -4.83
C ILE A 78 1.35 11.89 -4.72
N CYS A 79 1.22 10.65 -4.27
CA CYS A 79 2.31 9.68 -4.22
C CYS A 79 2.49 8.94 -5.55
N PHE A 80 3.61 8.25 -5.68
CA PHE A 80 3.83 7.29 -6.77
C PHE A 80 2.88 6.08 -6.62
N THR A 81 2.66 5.35 -7.71
CA THR A 81 1.79 4.17 -7.72
C THR A 81 2.55 2.88 -7.36
N ASP A 82 1.84 1.88 -6.83
CA ASP A 82 2.39 0.55 -6.54
C ASP A 82 3.10 -0.10 -7.73
N PRO A 83 2.55 -0.04 -8.97
CA PRO A 83 3.26 -0.49 -10.16
C PRO A 83 4.66 0.11 -10.31
N ASN A 84 4.78 1.42 -10.12
CA ASN A 84 6.07 2.11 -10.23
C ASN A 84 7.02 1.72 -9.10
N GLN A 85 6.53 1.50 -7.89
CA GLN A 85 7.34 1.03 -6.76
C GLN A 85 7.88 -0.38 -7.01
N GLY A 86 7.06 -1.29 -7.49
CA GLY A 86 7.49 -2.66 -7.81
C GLY A 86 8.58 -2.68 -8.89
N VAL A 87 8.37 -1.94 -9.98
CA VAL A 87 9.35 -1.80 -11.08
C VAL A 87 10.64 -1.19 -10.57
N ALA A 88 10.58 -0.04 -9.91
CA ALA A 88 11.78 0.65 -9.42
C ALA A 88 12.59 -0.19 -8.43
N SER A 89 11.94 -1.02 -7.62
CA SER A 89 12.62 -1.92 -6.68
C SER A 89 13.39 -3.02 -7.42
N ALA A 90 12.81 -3.64 -8.43
CA ALA A 90 13.49 -4.66 -9.23
C ALA A 90 14.66 -4.06 -10.03
N ASP A 91 14.45 -2.88 -10.65
CA ASP A 91 15.50 -2.13 -11.34
C ASP A 91 16.68 -1.85 -10.41
N TYR A 92 16.40 -1.32 -9.23
CA TYR A 92 17.44 -0.97 -8.26
C TYR A 92 18.27 -2.18 -7.81
N ILE A 93 17.62 -3.32 -7.55
CA ILE A 93 18.30 -4.55 -7.17
C ILE A 93 19.22 -5.03 -8.31
N ALA A 94 18.72 -5.04 -9.54
CA ALA A 94 19.48 -5.50 -10.69
C ALA A 94 20.62 -4.55 -11.07
N GLU A 95 20.36 -3.25 -11.17
CA GLU A 95 21.36 -2.23 -11.56
C GLU A 95 22.50 -2.10 -10.57
N ASN A 96 22.24 -2.32 -9.28
CA ASN A 96 23.27 -2.28 -8.23
C ASN A 96 23.84 -3.66 -7.90
N ALA A 97 23.42 -4.71 -8.61
CA ALA A 97 23.88 -6.09 -8.42
C ALA A 97 23.81 -6.53 -6.94
N LEU A 98 22.71 -6.18 -6.26
CA LEU A 98 22.54 -6.45 -4.82
C LEU A 98 22.35 -7.94 -4.56
N ALA A 99 21.63 -8.64 -5.43
CA ALA A 99 21.34 -10.07 -5.35
C ALA A 99 20.87 -10.59 -6.70
N THR A 100 20.94 -11.90 -6.90
CA THR A 100 20.37 -12.59 -8.07
C THR A 100 19.20 -13.49 -7.68
N LYS A 101 19.15 -13.95 -6.42
CA LYS A 101 18.12 -14.83 -5.87
C LYS A 101 17.32 -14.09 -4.82
N ILE A 102 16.05 -13.85 -5.13
CA ILE A 102 15.16 -13.03 -4.32
C ILE A 102 14.07 -13.90 -3.67
N GLY A 103 13.96 -13.81 -2.35
CA GLY A 103 12.76 -14.21 -1.62
C GLY A 103 11.78 -13.04 -1.55
N VAL A 104 10.50 -13.33 -1.51
CA VAL A 104 9.48 -12.29 -1.30
C VAL A 104 8.57 -12.72 -0.16
N ILE A 105 8.25 -11.79 0.75
CA ILE A 105 7.20 -11.99 1.76
C ILE A 105 6.22 -10.84 1.63
N TYR A 106 4.93 -11.14 1.41
CA TYR A 106 3.92 -10.13 1.11
C TYR A 106 2.57 -10.46 1.74
N ASP A 107 1.75 -9.43 1.96
CA ASP A 107 0.35 -9.59 2.38
C ASP A 107 -0.54 -9.77 1.15
N SER A 108 -1.09 -10.99 0.98
CA SER A 108 -1.99 -11.29 -0.15
C SER A 108 -3.41 -10.76 0.04
N SER A 109 -3.76 -10.34 1.25
CA SER A 109 -5.06 -9.73 1.56
C SER A 109 -5.07 -8.21 1.39
N ASP A 110 -3.91 -7.57 1.24
CA ASP A 110 -3.78 -6.13 1.08
C ASP A 110 -3.46 -5.72 -0.37
N ALA A 111 -4.23 -4.76 -0.89
CA ALA A 111 -4.10 -4.30 -2.28
C ALA A 111 -2.76 -3.59 -2.54
N TYR A 112 -2.21 -2.85 -1.57
CA TYR A 112 -0.90 -2.22 -1.63
C TYR A 112 0.20 -3.27 -1.80
N SER A 113 0.27 -4.21 -0.87
CA SER A 113 1.32 -5.24 -0.82
C SER A 113 1.30 -6.15 -2.06
N SER A 114 0.12 -6.67 -2.40
CA SER A 114 -0.07 -7.54 -3.56
C SER A 114 0.16 -6.82 -4.89
N GLY A 115 -0.21 -5.54 -4.99
CA GLY A 115 -0.01 -4.70 -6.17
C GLY A 115 1.47 -4.46 -6.47
N ILE A 116 2.26 -4.13 -5.45
CA ILE A 116 3.72 -3.97 -5.58
C ILE A 116 4.36 -5.29 -6.00
N TYR A 117 4.03 -6.39 -5.30
CA TYR A 117 4.61 -7.71 -5.61
C TYR A 117 4.34 -8.13 -7.06
N ALA A 118 3.12 -7.95 -7.54
CA ALA A 118 2.74 -8.35 -8.89
C ALA A 118 3.63 -7.67 -9.96
N LYS A 119 3.95 -6.38 -9.79
CA LYS A 119 4.81 -5.63 -10.71
C LYS A 119 6.28 -5.90 -10.50
N PHE A 120 6.71 -6.03 -9.25
CA PHE A 120 8.05 -6.46 -8.91
C PHE A 120 8.39 -7.79 -9.59
N LYS A 121 7.49 -8.78 -9.51
CA LYS A 121 7.68 -10.09 -10.12
C LYS A 121 7.93 -9.98 -11.64
N THR A 122 7.07 -9.25 -12.34
CA THR A 122 7.19 -9.10 -13.80
C THR A 122 8.51 -8.42 -14.19
N GLU A 123 8.89 -7.37 -13.47
CA GLU A 123 10.13 -6.64 -13.76
C GLU A 123 11.36 -7.44 -13.36
N ALA A 124 11.33 -8.14 -12.23
CA ALA A 124 12.41 -9.03 -11.79
C ALA A 124 12.74 -10.10 -12.86
N GLU A 125 11.71 -10.73 -13.45
CA GLU A 125 11.87 -11.66 -14.57
C GLU A 125 12.53 -10.98 -15.78
N THR A 126 12.13 -9.76 -16.12
CA THR A 126 12.70 -8.97 -17.24
C THR A 126 14.17 -8.63 -17.00
N LYS A 127 14.55 -8.35 -15.76
CA LYS A 127 15.94 -8.03 -15.36
C LYS A 127 16.82 -9.25 -15.11
N GLY A 128 16.26 -10.46 -15.23
CA GLY A 128 17.01 -11.71 -14.99
C GLY A 128 17.24 -12.01 -13.50
N LEU A 129 16.47 -11.42 -12.60
CA LEU A 129 16.44 -11.80 -11.19
C LEU A 129 15.58 -13.05 -11.01
N GLU A 130 16.06 -14.00 -10.20
CA GLU A 130 15.35 -15.22 -9.89
C GLU A 130 14.53 -15.04 -8.59
N ILE A 131 13.20 -15.11 -8.66
CA ILE A 131 12.38 -15.20 -7.47
C ILE A 131 12.34 -16.66 -7.03
N VAL A 132 13.18 -17.01 -6.05
CA VAL A 132 13.33 -18.39 -5.57
C VAL A 132 12.15 -18.86 -4.72
N THR A 133 11.48 -17.92 -4.04
CA THR A 133 10.24 -18.18 -3.31
C THR A 133 9.44 -16.90 -3.12
N ALA A 134 8.12 -17.02 -3.02
CA ALA A 134 7.22 -15.93 -2.69
C ALA A 134 6.19 -16.41 -1.66
N GLU A 135 6.35 -15.95 -0.43
CA GLU A 135 5.59 -16.41 0.72
C GLU A 135 4.53 -15.37 1.09
N ALA A 136 3.29 -15.80 1.07
CA ALA A 136 2.17 -14.96 1.44
C ALA A 136 1.80 -15.10 2.93
N PHE A 137 1.30 -14.02 3.48
CA PHE A 137 0.50 -14.01 4.69
C PHE A 137 -0.79 -13.21 4.46
N THR A 138 -1.66 -13.15 5.45
CA THR A 138 -2.89 -12.37 5.43
C THR A 138 -3.07 -11.63 6.76
N SER A 139 -4.02 -10.71 6.82
CA SER A 139 -4.39 -10.00 8.05
C SER A 139 -4.67 -10.92 9.24
N ASP A 140 -5.13 -12.16 8.98
CA ASP A 140 -5.51 -13.11 10.02
C ASP A 140 -4.32 -13.90 10.61
N ASN A 141 -3.18 -13.96 9.92
CA ASN A 141 -2.01 -14.76 10.31
C ASN A 141 -0.68 -13.99 10.31
N LYS A 142 -0.73 -12.68 10.45
CA LYS A 142 0.44 -11.79 10.39
C LYS A 142 1.23 -11.64 11.70
N SER A 143 0.84 -12.35 12.75
CA SER A 143 1.46 -12.22 14.09
C SER A 143 2.77 -13.01 14.24
N ASP A 144 3.04 -13.97 13.36
CA ASP A 144 4.28 -14.76 13.35
C ASP A 144 4.61 -15.13 11.90
N LEU A 145 5.70 -14.58 11.39
CA LEU A 145 6.20 -14.78 10.02
C LEU A 145 7.43 -15.68 9.96
N SER A 146 7.77 -16.38 11.04
CA SER A 146 8.96 -17.26 11.13
C SER A 146 8.96 -18.35 10.07
N THR A 147 7.79 -18.89 9.71
CA THR A 147 7.65 -19.89 8.65
C THR A 147 8.02 -19.32 7.28
N GLN A 148 7.57 -18.12 6.95
CA GLN A 148 7.87 -17.44 5.69
C GLN A 148 9.37 -17.14 5.59
N VAL A 149 9.98 -16.68 6.69
CA VAL A 149 11.43 -16.44 6.78
C VAL A 149 12.21 -17.73 6.57
N ALA A 150 11.83 -18.82 7.25
CA ALA A 150 12.49 -20.10 7.10
C ALA A 150 12.45 -20.61 5.65
N LYS A 151 11.33 -20.47 4.96
CA LYS A 151 11.20 -20.86 3.55
C LYS A 151 12.08 -20.01 2.63
N CYS A 152 12.23 -18.71 2.89
CA CYS A 152 13.16 -17.87 2.14
C CYS A 152 14.60 -18.36 2.32
N GLN A 153 14.99 -18.72 3.55
CA GLN A 153 16.33 -19.27 3.84
C GLN A 153 16.55 -20.62 3.17
N GLU A 154 15.58 -21.54 3.27
CA GLU A 154 15.64 -22.87 2.64
C GLU A 154 15.71 -22.80 1.12
N ALA A 155 15.04 -21.82 0.50
CA ALA A 155 15.11 -21.58 -0.93
C ALA A 155 16.44 -20.91 -1.38
N GLY A 156 17.30 -20.52 -0.45
CA GLY A 156 18.58 -19.89 -0.73
C GLY A 156 18.45 -18.45 -1.23
N ALA A 157 17.45 -17.71 -0.74
CA ALA A 157 17.33 -16.28 -1.03
C ALA A 157 18.55 -15.51 -0.53
N GLU A 158 19.12 -14.67 -1.37
CA GLU A 158 20.24 -13.76 -1.07
C GLU A 158 19.74 -12.42 -0.53
N LEU A 159 18.52 -12.04 -0.93
CA LEU A 159 17.80 -10.84 -0.52
C LEU A 159 16.33 -11.18 -0.35
N VAL A 160 15.69 -10.62 0.67
CA VAL A 160 14.23 -10.72 0.85
C VAL A 160 13.60 -9.37 0.57
N PHE A 161 12.70 -9.32 -0.41
CA PHE A 161 11.90 -8.15 -0.74
C PHE A 161 10.60 -8.16 0.07
N LEU A 162 10.32 -7.06 0.78
CA LEU A 162 9.24 -6.92 1.74
C LEU A 162 8.32 -5.75 1.36
N PRO A 163 7.39 -5.92 0.41
CA PRO A 163 6.38 -4.91 0.11
C PRO A 163 5.25 -4.93 1.16
N ILE A 164 5.57 -4.60 2.41
CA ILE A 164 4.69 -4.71 3.57
C ILE A 164 4.86 -3.52 4.51
N TYR A 165 3.96 -3.38 5.50
CA TYR A 165 4.06 -2.33 6.50
C TYR A 165 5.10 -2.65 7.58
N TYR A 166 5.49 -1.61 8.33
CA TYR A 166 6.60 -1.68 9.28
C TYR A 166 6.39 -2.67 10.43
N THR A 167 5.14 -2.88 10.86
CA THR A 167 4.83 -3.79 11.97
C THR A 167 5.21 -5.23 11.62
N GLU A 168 4.81 -5.71 10.47
CA GLU A 168 5.12 -7.04 9.97
C GLU A 168 6.60 -7.15 9.58
N ALA A 169 7.13 -6.12 8.92
CA ALA A 169 8.56 -6.07 8.55
C ALA A 169 9.49 -6.15 9.76
N SER A 170 9.08 -5.64 10.93
CA SER A 170 9.89 -5.69 12.15
C SER A 170 9.98 -7.07 12.79
N GLN A 171 9.20 -8.05 12.33
CA GLN A 171 9.18 -9.44 12.80
C GLN A 171 10.10 -10.36 11.97
N ILE A 172 10.62 -9.87 10.86
CA ILE A 172 11.48 -10.55 9.90
C ILE A 172 12.95 -10.19 10.11
#